data_70b54b8b6414241bb1050d85c5969e37
#
_entry.id   70b54b8b6414241bb1050d85c5969e37
#
_cell.length_a   1.000
_cell.length_b   1.000
_cell.length_c   1.000
_cell.angle_alpha   90.00
_cell.angle_beta   90.00
_cell.angle_gamma   90.00
#
_symmetry.space_group_name_H-M   'P 1'
#
loop_
_entity.id
_entity.type
_entity.pdbx_description
1 polymer ?
#
loop_
_entity_poly.entity_id
_entity_poly.type
_entity_poly.pdbx_seq_one_letter_code
_entity_poly.pdbx_strand_id
1 'polypeptide(L)'
;NKEITIPNVKKDKIRSVVDANCSEYFPINTEEYVFSYSVLESFVQEGRKQLRLMIVAAPEDIIESYYTLADRLEMKLECIDFVGNSTLQIIKHQIDAAPNIVIQVNNATTVVNILKNGVLQMQRTIPYGRNVLINAVMDERQVPEAGAEQIIRSEKLIHSSFDGDQVTDSLRYMVANLSRVVDYYTTRNQDSPLEKAYLITDGFDILGLEELLGTELNIPIVAMKELRNITGSKYYEMPENHLMNYLENLGAVLEPINFVSKKHIETAQKKEGKHNSVVLIAGAVIISALLVGYPYWNYSKVRDERDRLAGEIDRIKDVEETVDAYYTAKDKATDMLQFIAATYSDNDSVLYMYNKLEEVMPSDISLSSLSFNNGQVTLSATGSSKLCVAKFLEELEKLDNVYDVQISGVSESKDEEGVITESFSLTFKFLLVTEEESGEFESIENEVKEAE
;
A
#
# COMPACT_ATOMS: atom_id res chain seq x y z
N ASN A 1 -4.40 -2.23 -30.79
CA ASN A 1 -5.70 -1.67 -30.49
C ASN A 1 -6.50 -1.38 -31.78
N LYS A 2 -7.82 -1.37 -31.65
CA LYS A 2 -8.75 -1.04 -32.72
C LYS A 2 -9.98 -0.34 -32.14
N GLU A 3 -10.41 0.72 -32.79
CA GLU A 3 -11.66 1.39 -32.45
C GLU A 3 -12.83 0.76 -33.23
N ILE A 4 -13.94 0.56 -32.53
CA ILE A 4 -15.18 0.06 -33.10
C ILE A 4 -16.38 0.82 -32.56
N THR A 5 -17.46 0.78 -33.29
CA THR A 5 -18.75 1.30 -32.85
C THR A 5 -19.74 0.15 -32.76
N ILE A 6 -20.40 0.06 -31.61
CA ILE A 6 -21.44 -0.94 -31.34
C ILE A 6 -22.75 -0.26 -30.92
N PRO A 7 -23.90 -0.90 -31.10
CA PRO A 7 -25.15 -0.43 -30.50
C PRO A 7 -25.01 -0.29 -28.99
N ASN A 8 -25.74 0.66 -28.38
CA ASN A 8 -25.73 0.84 -26.93
C ASN A 8 -26.32 -0.39 -26.23
N VAL A 9 -25.48 -1.12 -25.54
CA VAL A 9 -25.81 -2.29 -24.73
C VAL A 9 -25.49 -2.03 -23.25
N LYS A 10 -26.07 -2.82 -22.34
CA LYS A 10 -25.75 -2.74 -20.92
C LYS A 10 -24.26 -3.03 -20.68
N LYS A 11 -23.66 -2.38 -19.71
CA LYS A 11 -22.22 -2.50 -19.37
C LYS A 11 -21.76 -3.95 -19.20
N ASP A 12 -22.57 -4.77 -18.54
CA ASP A 12 -22.32 -6.21 -18.32
C ASP A 12 -22.30 -7.05 -19.61
N LYS A 13 -22.92 -6.56 -20.68
CA LYS A 13 -23.01 -7.24 -21.99
C LYS A 13 -21.91 -6.82 -22.96
N ILE A 14 -21.24 -5.70 -22.77
CA ILE A 14 -20.21 -5.20 -23.70
C ILE A 14 -19.11 -6.27 -23.88
N ARG A 15 -18.63 -6.86 -22.78
CA ARG A 15 -17.59 -7.91 -22.83
C ARG A 15 -17.98 -9.07 -23.72
N SER A 16 -19.21 -9.56 -23.58
CA SER A 16 -19.71 -10.68 -24.41
C SER A 16 -19.81 -10.31 -25.90
N VAL A 17 -20.15 -9.05 -26.21
CA VAL A 17 -20.18 -8.56 -27.59
C VAL A 17 -18.78 -8.48 -28.17
N VAL A 18 -17.81 -7.99 -27.40
CA VAL A 18 -16.40 -7.91 -27.80
C VAL A 18 -15.84 -9.33 -28.04
N ASP A 19 -15.99 -10.22 -27.05
CA ASP A 19 -15.44 -11.59 -27.10
C ASP A 19 -16.02 -12.40 -28.27
N ALA A 20 -17.32 -12.21 -28.60
CA ALA A 20 -17.97 -12.91 -29.72
C ALA A 20 -17.50 -12.46 -31.10
N ASN A 21 -16.97 -11.25 -31.24
CA ASN A 21 -16.61 -10.65 -32.51
C ASN A 21 -15.12 -10.31 -32.65
N CYS A 22 -14.24 -10.73 -31.71
CA CYS A 22 -12.82 -10.39 -31.76
C CYS A 22 -12.13 -10.87 -33.04
N SER A 23 -12.48 -12.03 -33.57
CA SER A 23 -11.91 -12.54 -34.81
C SER A 23 -12.26 -11.70 -36.07
N GLU A 24 -13.39 -10.99 -36.04
CA GLU A 24 -13.77 -10.05 -37.08
C GLU A 24 -12.99 -8.73 -36.96
N TYR A 25 -12.68 -8.33 -35.72
CA TYR A 25 -11.99 -7.09 -35.46
C TYR A 25 -10.48 -7.17 -35.70
N PHE A 26 -9.87 -8.34 -35.43
CA PHE A 26 -8.44 -8.53 -35.53
C PHE A 26 -8.09 -9.71 -36.44
N PRO A 27 -7.28 -9.48 -37.50
CA PRO A 27 -6.82 -10.53 -38.40
C PRO A 27 -5.61 -11.31 -37.80
N ILE A 28 -5.79 -11.83 -36.59
CA ILE A 28 -4.78 -12.56 -35.81
C ILE A 28 -5.39 -13.84 -35.24
N ASN A 29 -4.54 -14.78 -34.80
CA ASN A 29 -5.02 -15.96 -34.09
C ASN A 29 -5.53 -15.53 -32.68
N THR A 30 -6.85 -15.39 -32.56
CA THR A 30 -7.48 -14.88 -31.34
C THR A 30 -7.28 -15.77 -30.10
N GLU A 31 -6.88 -17.03 -30.30
CA GLU A 31 -6.61 -17.96 -29.18
C GLU A 31 -5.29 -17.65 -28.44
N GLU A 32 -4.39 -16.92 -29.08
CA GLU A 32 -3.09 -16.52 -28.51
C GLU A 32 -3.13 -15.12 -27.83
N TYR A 33 -4.31 -14.49 -27.78
CA TYR A 33 -4.46 -13.13 -27.27
C TYR A 33 -5.56 -13.02 -26.23
N VAL A 34 -5.30 -12.20 -25.23
CA VAL A 34 -6.30 -11.72 -24.27
C VAL A 34 -6.85 -10.39 -24.77
N PHE A 35 -8.18 -10.30 -24.89
CA PHE A 35 -8.86 -9.07 -25.33
C PHE A 35 -9.43 -8.32 -24.13
N SER A 36 -9.36 -7.00 -24.18
CA SER A 36 -10.08 -6.14 -23.28
C SER A 36 -10.53 -4.87 -23.99
N TYR A 37 -11.32 -4.01 -23.34
CA TYR A 37 -11.88 -2.83 -23.98
C TYR A 37 -11.99 -1.64 -23.02
N SER A 38 -11.98 -0.45 -23.60
CA SER A 38 -12.38 0.79 -22.94
C SER A 38 -13.53 1.44 -23.70
N VAL A 39 -14.49 2.00 -22.97
CA VAL A 39 -15.57 2.79 -23.55
C VAL A 39 -15.08 4.23 -23.72
N LEU A 40 -14.87 4.65 -24.97
CA LEU A 40 -14.39 6.00 -25.29
C LEU A 40 -15.50 7.04 -25.11
N GLU A 41 -16.66 6.78 -25.69
CA GLU A 41 -17.82 7.65 -25.59
C GLU A 41 -19.14 6.95 -25.92
N SER A 42 -20.24 7.60 -25.50
CA SER A 42 -21.59 7.25 -25.92
C SER A 42 -22.17 8.42 -26.72
N PHE A 43 -22.64 8.17 -27.91
CA PHE A 43 -23.17 9.18 -28.82
C PHE A 43 -24.46 8.74 -29.51
N VAL A 44 -25.13 9.66 -30.17
CA VAL A 44 -26.35 9.36 -30.92
C VAL A 44 -26.04 9.52 -32.41
N GLN A 45 -26.26 8.46 -33.19
CA GLN A 45 -26.15 8.48 -34.64
C GLN A 45 -27.47 7.96 -35.23
N GLU A 46 -28.04 8.70 -36.17
CA GLU A 46 -29.32 8.36 -36.81
C GLU A 46 -30.47 8.03 -35.82
N GLY A 47 -30.51 8.79 -34.71
CA GLY A 47 -31.52 8.59 -33.65
C GLY A 47 -31.31 7.37 -32.75
N ARG A 48 -30.21 6.63 -32.89
CA ARG A 48 -29.88 5.46 -32.09
C ARG A 48 -28.66 5.76 -31.23
N LYS A 49 -28.71 5.39 -29.95
CA LYS A 49 -27.55 5.44 -29.06
C LYS A 49 -26.54 4.39 -29.47
N GLN A 50 -25.28 4.79 -29.60
CA GLN A 50 -24.16 3.93 -29.90
C GLN A 50 -23.02 4.15 -28.89
N LEU A 51 -22.14 3.17 -28.78
CA LEU A 51 -20.91 3.22 -27.99
C LEU A 51 -19.72 3.12 -28.92
N ARG A 52 -18.76 4.02 -28.76
CA ARG A 52 -17.44 3.90 -29.39
C ARG A 52 -16.51 3.26 -28.37
N LEU A 53 -15.94 2.13 -28.76
CA LEU A 53 -15.04 1.35 -27.92
C LEU A 53 -13.64 1.31 -28.54
N MET A 54 -12.62 1.31 -27.69
CA MET A 54 -11.28 0.89 -28.06
C MET A 54 -11.08 -0.54 -27.55
N ILE A 55 -10.89 -1.48 -28.46
CA ILE A 55 -10.52 -2.86 -28.13
C ILE A 55 -9.01 -2.98 -28.19
N VAL A 56 -8.44 -3.66 -27.21
CA VAL A 56 -7.01 -3.93 -27.13
C VAL A 56 -6.80 -5.42 -27.01
N ALA A 57 -5.88 -5.94 -27.84
CA ALA A 57 -5.41 -7.32 -27.79
C ALA A 57 -3.99 -7.34 -27.21
N ALA A 58 -3.76 -8.17 -26.24
CA ALA A 58 -2.42 -8.41 -25.67
C ALA A 58 -2.07 -9.90 -25.81
N PRO A 59 -0.82 -10.26 -26.19
CA PRO A 59 -0.38 -11.65 -26.24
C PRO A 59 -0.56 -12.33 -24.89
N GLU A 60 -1.09 -13.56 -24.89
CA GLU A 60 -1.41 -14.29 -23.65
C GLU A 60 -0.15 -14.63 -22.84
N ASP A 61 0.95 -14.94 -23.51
CA ASP A 61 2.26 -15.25 -22.86
C ASP A 61 2.79 -14.09 -22.02
N ILE A 62 2.56 -12.85 -22.47
CA ILE A 62 2.91 -11.64 -21.71
C ILE A 62 2.03 -11.57 -20.45
N ILE A 63 0.74 -11.77 -20.58
CA ILE A 63 -0.21 -11.72 -19.46
C ILE A 63 0.09 -12.83 -18.43
N GLU A 64 0.38 -14.04 -18.90
CA GLU A 64 0.78 -15.19 -18.06
C GLU A 64 2.05 -14.92 -17.24
N SER A 65 2.98 -14.16 -17.83
CA SER A 65 4.21 -13.76 -17.12
C SER A 65 3.92 -12.92 -15.88
N TYR A 66 2.91 -12.04 -15.94
CA TYR A 66 2.47 -11.23 -14.79
C TYR A 66 1.75 -12.08 -13.73
N TYR A 67 0.97 -13.09 -14.11
CA TYR A 67 0.40 -14.04 -13.15
C TYR A 67 1.49 -14.79 -12.40
N THR A 68 2.49 -15.29 -13.14
CA THR A 68 3.64 -16.00 -12.55
C THR A 68 4.43 -15.10 -11.59
N LEU A 69 4.62 -13.83 -11.94
CA LEU A 69 5.30 -12.86 -11.08
C LEU A 69 4.51 -12.60 -9.80
N ALA A 70 3.20 -12.36 -9.91
CA ALA A 70 2.33 -12.11 -8.77
C ALA A 70 2.29 -13.31 -7.80
N ASP A 71 2.17 -14.52 -8.35
CA ASP A 71 2.18 -15.76 -7.55
C ASP A 71 3.52 -15.96 -6.81
N ARG A 72 4.67 -15.66 -7.46
CA ARG A 72 6.00 -15.74 -6.82
C ARG A 72 6.21 -14.71 -5.71
N LEU A 73 5.60 -13.54 -5.86
CA LEU A 73 5.66 -12.46 -4.87
C LEU A 73 4.58 -12.60 -3.78
N GLU A 74 3.74 -13.63 -3.87
CA GLU A 74 2.57 -13.82 -2.99
C GLU A 74 1.63 -12.59 -2.98
N MET A 75 1.56 -11.88 -4.11
CA MET A 75 0.76 -10.68 -4.26
C MET A 75 -0.52 -10.97 -5.04
N LYS A 76 -1.60 -10.34 -4.64
CA LYS A 76 -2.86 -10.40 -5.39
C LYS A 76 -2.77 -9.49 -6.61
N LEU A 77 -2.95 -10.07 -7.79
CA LEU A 77 -3.04 -9.32 -9.04
C LEU A 77 -4.48 -8.82 -9.24
N GLU A 78 -4.69 -7.51 -9.13
CA GLU A 78 -6.01 -6.89 -9.26
C GLU A 78 -6.33 -6.49 -10.70
N CYS A 79 -5.35 -5.91 -11.40
CA CYS A 79 -5.49 -5.55 -12.80
C CYS A 79 -4.15 -5.60 -13.54
N ILE A 80 -4.21 -5.78 -14.85
CA ILE A 80 -3.12 -5.55 -15.79
C ILE A 80 -3.65 -4.54 -16.81
N ASP A 81 -2.95 -3.45 -16.96
CA ASP A 81 -3.28 -2.42 -17.94
C ASP A 81 -2.09 -2.18 -18.89
N PHE A 82 -2.31 -1.47 -19.99
CA PHE A 82 -1.21 -1.07 -20.86
C PHE A 82 -0.94 0.43 -20.74
N VAL A 83 0.32 0.79 -20.88
CA VAL A 83 0.84 2.15 -20.71
C VAL A 83 0.00 3.20 -21.42
N GLY A 84 -0.42 2.94 -22.66
CA GLY A 84 -1.20 3.90 -23.44
C GLY A 84 -2.56 4.25 -22.83
N ASN A 85 -3.24 3.31 -22.15
CA ASN A 85 -4.46 3.60 -21.43
C ASN A 85 -4.16 4.31 -20.10
N SER A 86 -3.23 3.77 -19.34
CA SER A 86 -2.88 4.33 -18.03
C SER A 86 -2.50 5.82 -18.15
N THR A 87 -1.64 6.16 -19.09
CA THR A 87 -1.27 7.55 -19.37
C THR A 87 -2.49 8.39 -19.79
N LEU A 88 -3.34 7.84 -20.66
CA LEU A 88 -4.55 8.54 -21.14
C LEU A 88 -5.49 8.89 -19.98
N GLN A 89 -5.65 8.01 -18.98
CA GLN A 89 -6.53 8.23 -17.83
C GLN A 89 -6.09 9.46 -16.99
N ILE A 90 -4.80 9.74 -16.91
CA ILE A 90 -4.31 10.96 -16.25
C ILE A 90 -4.47 12.18 -17.18
N ILE A 91 -3.99 12.06 -18.41
CA ILE A 91 -3.90 13.19 -19.37
C ILE A 91 -5.25 13.81 -19.65
N LYS A 92 -6.31 13.01 -19.80
CA LYS A 92 -7.66 13.52 -20.08
C LYS A 92 -8.17 14.55 -19.04
N HIS A 93 -7.59 14.55 -17.84
CA HIS A 93 -7.90 15.49 -16.75
C HIS A 93 -6.89 16.63 -16.61
N GLN A 94 -5.81 16.63 -17.41
CA GLN A 94 -4.73 17.61 -17.32
C GLN A 94 -4.83 18.68 -18.42
N ILE A 95 -5.49 18.34 -19.53
CA ILE A 95 -5.61 19.21 -20.70
C ILE A 95 -6.99 19.85 -20.80
N ASP A 96 -7.11 20.92 -21.57
CA ASP A 96 -8.39 21.58 -21.82
C ASP A 96 -9.29 20.76 -22.79
N ALA A 97 -10.52 21.24 -22.98
CA ALA A 97 -11.51 20.54 -23.80
C ALA A 97 -11.28 20.69 -25.32
N ALA A 98 -10.40 21.58 -25.74
CA ALA A 98 -10.09 21.79 -27.16
C ALA A 98 -9.48 20.54 -27.82
N PRO A 99 -9.48 20.46 -29.14
CA PRO A 99 -8.72 19.42 -29.84
C PRO A 99 -7.23 19.63 -29.62
N ASN A 100 -6.62 18.75 -28.85
CA ASN A 100 -5.20 18.80 -28.50
C ASN A 100 -4.51 17.49 -28.86
N ILE A 101 -3.23 17.60 -29.24
CA ILE A 101 -2.36 16.45 -29.40
C ILE A 101 -1.45 16.33 -28.20
N VAL A 102 -1.29 15.14 -27.66
CA VAL A 102 -0.37 14.81 -26.57
C VAL A 102 0.72 13.89 -27.09
N ILE A 103 1.94 14.32 -26.98
CA ILE A 103 3.14 13.64 -27.45
C ILE A 103 3.91 13.19 -26.23
N GLN A 104 3.93 11.87 -25.95
CA GLN A 104 4.69 11.28 -24.86
C GLN A 104 5.91 10.58 -25.42
N VAL A 105 7.10 11.09 -25.10
CA VAL A 105 8.38 10.52 -25.53
C VAL A 105 8.94 9.63 -24.42
N ASN A 106 8.77 8.33 -24.57
CA ASN A 106 9.29 7.30 -23.67
C ASN A 106 10.71 6.87 -24.09
N ASN A 107 11.27 5.86 -23.40
CA ASN A 107 12.61 5.34 -23.71
C ASN A 107 12.74 4.82 -25.15
N ALA A 108 11.82 3.95 -25.59
CA ALA A 108 11.89 3.24 -26.88
C ALA A 108 10.84 3.68 -27.88
N THR A 109 9.77 4.33 -27.43
CA THR A 109 8.61 4.67 -28.27
C THR A 109 8.11 6.08 -27.94
N THR A 110 7.43 6.70 -28.91
CA THR A 110 6.65 7.92 -28.68
C THR A 110 5.17 7.59 -28.89
N VAL A 111 4.37 7.83 -27.86
CA VAL A 111 2.91 7.65 -27.91
C VAL A 111 2.27 8.99 -28.21
N VAL A 112 1.38 8.99 -29.20
CA VAL A 112 0.65 10.18 -29.65
C VAL A 112 -0.83 9.95 -29.41
N ASN A 113 -1.45 10.84 -28.63
CA ASN A 113 -2.88 10.84 -28.38
C ASN A 113 -3.48 12.15 -28.85
N ILE A 114 -4.54 12.09 -29.63
CA ILE A 114 -5.37 13.27 -29.93
C ILE A 114 -6.64 13.17 -29.12
N LEU A 115 -6.92 14.19 -28.33
CA LEU A 115 -8.10 14.28 -27.50
C LEU A 115 -8.94 15.50 -27.84
N LYS A 116 -10.24 15.37 -27.69
CA LYS A 116 -11.21 16.45 -27.78
C LYS A 116 -12.28 16.24 -26.71
N ASN A 117 -12.54 17.24 -25.89
CA ASN A 117 -13.45 17.14 -24.74
C ASN A 117 -13.09 15.99 -23.77
N GLY A 118 -11.80 15.69 -23.59
CA GLY A 118 -11.34 14.57 -22.77
C GLY A 118 -11.57 13.18 -23.41
N VAL A 119 -12.10 13.13 -24.65
CA VAL A 119 -12.36 11.88 -25.38
C VAL A 119 -11.26 11.63 -26.38
N LEU A 120 -10.68 10.42 -26.34
CA LEU A 120 -9.67 9.99 -27.30
C LEU A 120 -10.26 9.94 -28.73
N GLN A 121 -9.65 10.69 -29.64
CA GLN A 121 -9.99 10.73 -31.05
C GLN A 121 -9.07 9.83 -31.87
N MET A 122 -7.80 9.74 -31.50
CA MET A 122 -6.81 8.90 -32.17
C MET A 122 -5.64 8.61 -31.24
N GLN A 123 -5.12 7.39 -31.32
CA GLN A 123 -3.87 7.00 -30.66
C GLN A 123 -2.93 6.35 -31.70
N ARG A 124 -1.65 6.73 -31.65
CA ARG A 124 -0.58 6.13 -32.47
C ARG A 124 0.67 5.93 -31.63
N THR A 125 1.39 4.86 -31.89
CA THR A 125 2.71 4.62 -31.32
C THR A 125 3.73 4.68 -32.44
N ILE A 126 4.75 5.53 -32.24
CA ILE A 126 5.88 5.69 -33.15
C ILE A 126 7.04 4.90 -32.54
N PRO A 127 7.71 3.98 -33.26
CA PRO A 127 8.86 3.23 -32.75
C PRO A 127 10.12 4.11 -32.77
N TYR A 128 10.09 5.17 -31.97
CA TYR A 128 11.14 6.12 -31.68
C TYR A 128 10.99 6.59 -30.26
N GLY A 129 12.07 6.53 -29.48
CA GLY A 129 12.11 7.02 -28.11
C GLY A 129 13.40 7.77 -27.83
N ARG A 130 13.55 8.28 -26.65
CA ARG A 130 14.72 9.06 -26.22
C ARG A 130 16.05 8.30 -26.34
N ASN A 131 16.03 6.95 -26.33
CA ASN A 131 17.23 6.13 -26.54
C ASN A 131 17.92 6.45 -27.87
N VAL A 132 17.19 6.80 -28.92
CA VAL A 132 17.77 7.17 -30.22
C VAL A 132 18.51 8.51 -30.10
N LEU A 133 17.93 9.48 -29.41
CA LEU A 133 18.57 10.76 -29.12
C LEU A 133 19.81 10.57 -28.23
N ILE A 134 19.72 9.77 -27.16
CA ILE A 134 20.83 9.47 -26.27
C ILE A 134 21.99 8.86 -27.08
N ASN A 135 21.71 7.86 -27.93
CA ASN A 135 22.73 7.25 -28.79
C ASN A 135 23.38 8.27 -29.74
N ALA A 136 22.60 9.17 -30.33
CA ALA A 136 23.14 10.21 -31.18
C ALA A 136 24.13 11.14 -30.44
N VAL A 137 23.81 11.50 -29.19
CA VAL A 137 24.71 12.30 -28.34
C VAL A 137 25.92 11.48 -27.88
N MET A 138 25.75 10.20 -27.55
CA MET A 138 26.87 9.30 -27.24
C MET A 138 27.88 9.25 -28.40
N ASP A 139 27.37 9.09 -29.63
CA ASP A 139 28.18 8.98 -30.83
C ASP A 139 28.87 10.31 -31.18
N GLU A 140 28.16 11.45 -31.06
CA GLU A 140 28.73 12.77 -31.37
C GLU A 140 29.76 13.20 -30.33
N ARG A 141 29.43 13.03 -29.03
CA ARG A 141 30.28 13.53 -27.93
C ARG A 141 31.29 12.50 -27.42
N GLN A 142 31.21 11.25 -27.91
CA GLN A 142 32.08 10.14 -27.47
C GLN A 142 32.04 9.94 -25.94
N VAL A 143 30.83 9.97 -25.36
CA VAL A 143 30.59 9.83 -23.93
C VAL A 143 29.73 8.58 -23.64
N PRO A 144 29.79 8.00 -22.44
CA PRO A 144 28.90 6.93 -22.03
C PRO A 144 27.46 7.46 -21.86
N GLU A 145 26.48 6.55 -21.81
CA GLU A 145 25.03 6.83 -21.72
C GLU A 145 24.68 7.85 -20.63
N ALA A 146 25.19 7.66 -19.41
CA ALA A 146 24.96 8.59 -18.29
C ALA A 146 25.50 10.01 -18.56
N GLY A 147 26.61 10.12 -19.29
CA GLY A 147 27.15 11.41 -19.75
C GLY A 147 26.24 12.07 -20.79
N ALA A 148 25.76 11.29 -21.76
CA ALA A 148 24.85 11.77 -22.79
C ALA A 148 23.52 12.24 -22.18
N GLU A 149 22.95 11.51 -21.23
CA GLU A 149 21.74 11.92 -20.51
C GLU A 149 21.94 13.25 -19.76
N GLN A 150 23.08 13.42 -19.09
CA GLN A 150 23.39 14.67 -18.39
C GLN A 150 23.49 15.84 -19.37
N ILE A 151 24.17 15.65 -20.50
CA ILE A 151 24.34 16.68 -21.54
C ILE A 151 22.98 17.09 -22.11
N ILE A 152 22.09 16.13 -22.45
CA ILE A 152 20.74 16.42 -22.99
C ILE A 152 19.92 17.27 -22.01
N ARG A 153 20.06 17.01 -20.70
CA ARG A 153 19.32 17.76 -19.66
C ARG A 153 19.89 19.15 -19.40
N SER A 154 21.17 19.37 -19.62
CA SER A 154 21.88 20.60 -19.25
C SER A 154 22.23 21.50 -20.42
N GLU A 155 22.33 20.96 -21.62
CA GLU A 155 22.71 21.69 -22.83
C GLU A 155 21.60 21.69 -23.87
N LYS A 156 21.38 22.81 -24.53
CA LYS A 156 20.46 22.90 -25.66
C LYS A 156 21.15 22.41 -26.93
N LEU A 157 21.09 21.10 -27.19
CA LEU A 157 21.69 20.49 -28.38
C LEU A 157 20.75 20.49 -29.59
N ILE A 158 19.44 20.54 -29.36
CA ILE A 158 18.44 20.46 -30.41
C ILE A 158 18.20 21.86 -30.97
N HIS A 159 18.38 22.00 -32.28
CA HIS A 159 18.10 23.20 -33.03
C HIS A 159 16.60 23.33 -33.32
N SER A 160 16.12 24.55 -33.58
CA SER A 160 14.70 24.82 -33.87
C SER A 160 14.26 24.32 -35.25
N SER A 161 15.19 23.89 -36.09
CA SER A 161 14.94 23.33 -37.44
C SER A 161 16.03 22.33 -37.82
N PHE A 162 15.77 21.51 -38.81
CA PHE A 162 16.74 20.54 -39.31
C PHE A 162 17.76 21.22 -40.25
N ASP A 163 18.96 21.44 -39.76
CA ASP A 163 20.05 22.12 -40.46
C ASP A 163 21.27 21.22 -40.78
N GLY A 164 21.14 19.91 -40.54
CA GLY A 164 22.20 18.91 -40.76
C GLY A 164 23.01 18.59 -39.50
N ASP A 165 22.66 19.15 -38.35
CA ASP A 165 23.21 18.75 -37.07
C ASP A 165 22.81 17.29 -36.73
N GLN A 166 23.78 16.46 -36.33
CA GLN A 166 23.58 15.02 -36.15
C GLN A 166 22.55 14.72 -35.04
N VAL A 167 22.62 15.42 -33.93
CA VAL A 167 21.72 15.21 -32.79
C VAL A 167 20.29 15.62 -33.17
N THR A 168 20.10 16.81 -33.74
CA THR A 168 18.81 17.28 -34.23
C THR A 168 18.24 16.37 -35.30
N ASP A 169 19.06 15.94 -36.25
CA ASP A 169 18.66 15.07 -37.37
C ASP A 169 18.24 13.67 -36.90
N SER A 170 18.74 13.19 -35.75
CA SER A 170 18.26 11.93 -35.16
C SER A 170 16.76 11.96 -34.84
N LEU A 171 16.17 13.11 -34.60
CA LEU A 171 14.73 13.31 -34.34
C LEU A 171 13.87 13.31 -35.61
N ARG A 172 14.46 13.37 -36.80
CA ARG A 172 13.76 13.52 -38.09
C ARG A 172 12.70 12.45 -38.33
N TYR A 173 13.00 11.20 -37.97
CA TYR A 173 12.03 10.11 -38.09
C TYR A 173 10.81 10.31 -37.22
N MET A 174 11.01 10.71 -35.97
CA MET A 174 9.92 11.00 -35.01
C MET A 174 9.04 12.15 -35.53
N VAL A 175 9.67 13.28 -35.88
CA VAL A 175 8.97 14.48 -36.33
C VAL A 175 8.19 14.22 -37.61
N ALA A 176 8.78 13.50 -38.59
CA ALA A 176 8.06 13.14 -39.82
C ALA A 176 6.82 12.26 -39.57
N ASN A 177 6.87 11.37 -38.56
CA ASN A 177 5.70 10.58 -38.17
C ASN A 177 4.66 11.42 -37.42
N LEU A 178 5.09 12.34 -36.56
CA LEU A 178 4.21 13.30 -35.90
C LEU A 178 3.47 14.17 -36.92
N SER A 179 4.18 14.73 -37.90
CA SER A 179 3.58 15.53 -38.98
C SER A 179 2.49 14.75 -39.72
N ARG A 180 2.76 13.47 -40.05
CA ARG A 180 1.72 12.61 -40.69
C ARG A 180 0.48 12.41 -39.81
N VAL A 181 0.65 12.30 -38.51
CA VAL A 181 -0.48 12.19 -37.56
C VAL A 181 -1.28 13.48 -37.53
N VAL A 182 -0.62 14.64 -37.47
CA VAL A 182 -1.24 15.96 -37.51
C VAL A 182 -1.99 16.16 -38.83
N ASP A 183 -1.35 15.88 -39.96
CA ASP A 183 -1.94 16.01 -41.29
C ASP A 183 -3.18 15.11 -41.47
N TYR A 184 -3.07 13.87 -41.00
CA TYR A 184 -4.19 12.92 -41.06
C TYR A 184 -5.40 13.41 -40.27
N TYR A 185 -5.18 13.91 -39.05
CA TYR A 185 -6.25 14.45 -38.21
C TYR A 185 -6.86 15.72 -38.83
N THR A 186 -6.03 16.67 -39.22
CA THR A 186 -6.44 17.98 -39.75
C THR A 186 -7.24 17.82 -41.05
N THR A 187 -6.81 16.95 -41.94
CA THR A 187 -7.52 16.68 -43.21
C THR A 187 -8.94 16.15 -42.96
N ARG A 188 -9.15 15.37 -41.93
CA ARG A 188 -10.45 14.78 -41.59
C ARG A 188 -11.33 15.60 -40.68
N ASN A 189 -10.75 16.56 -39.97
CA ASN A 189 -11.42 17.37 -38.98
C ASN A 189 -11.21 18.88 -39.23
N GLN A 190 -11.49 19.33 -40.44
CA GLN A 190 -11.28 20.73 -40.87
C GLN A 190 -12.01 21.72 -39.98
N ASP A 191 -13.20 21.37 -39.46
CA ASP A 191 -14.01 22.23 -38.56
C ASP A 191 -13.51 22.14 -37.09
N SER A 192 -12.46 21.41 -36.80
CA SER A 192 -11.97 21.16 -35.44
C SER A 192 -10.44 21.01 -35.43
N PRO A 193 -9.70 22.08 -35.78
CA PRO A 193 -8.24 22.05 -35.87
C PRO A 193 -7.60 21.80 -34.50
N LEU A 194 -6.40 21.26 -34.50
CA LEU A 194 -5.59 21.12 -33.30
C LEU A 194 -5.18 22.51 -32.79
N GLU A 195 -5.39 22.77 -31.49
CA GLU A 195 -5.04 24.04 -30.89
C GLU A 195 -3.63 24.05 -30.26
N LYS A 196 -3.26 22.96 -29.58
CA LYS A 196 -1.98 22.83 -28.87
C LYS A 196 -1.45 21.42 -28.93
N ALA A 197 -0.15 21.30 -28.76
CA ALA A 197 0.52 20.04 -28.47
C ALA A 197 1.09 20.05 -27.04
N TYR A 198 0.72 19.08 -26.26
CA TYR A 198 1.30 18.84 -24.95
C TYR A 198 2.45 17.82 -25.07
N LEU A 199 3.63 18.21 -24.58
CA LEU A 199 4.81 17.34 -24.59
C LEU A 199 5.05 16.76 -23.21
N ILE A 200 5.19 15.44 -23.14
CA ILE A 200 5.52 14.68 -21.94
C ILE A 200 6.80 13.89 -22.22
N THR A 201 7.76 14.00 -21.32
CA THR A 201 9.07 13.36 -21.41
C THR A 201 9.44 12.57 -20.15
N ASP A 202 8.46 12.13 -19.37
CA ASP A 202 8.60 11.33 -18.15
C ASP A 202 9.64 11.90 -17.18
N GLY A 203 9.62 13.23 -16.98
CA GLY A 203 10.57 13.92 -16.11
C GLY A 203 12.01 14.02 -16.65
N PHE A 204 12.22 13.65 -17.93
CA PHE A 204 13.49 13.81 -18.61
C PHE A 204 13.47 15.07 -19.50
N ASP A 205 14.05 16.18 -19.01
CA ASP A 205 14.09 17.42 -19.79
C ASP A 205 14.96 17.25 -21.05
N ILE A 206 14.39 17.58 -22.21
CA ILE A 206 15.06 17.58 -23.52
C ILE A 206 15.05 19.01 -24.07
N LEU A 207 16.15 19.72 -23.81
CA LEU A 207 16.24 21.14 -24.16
C LEU A 207 16.26 21.36 -25.69
N GLY A 208 15.37 22.22 -26.18
CA GLY A 208 15.22 22.54 -27.62
C GLY A 208 14.16 21.72 -28.35
N LEU A 209 13.67 20.60 -27.78
CA LEU A 209 12.67 19.74 -28.41
C LEU A 209 11.34 20.48 -28.63
N GLU A 210 10.90 21.29 -27.67
CA GLU A 210 9.68 22.09 -27.79
C GLU A 210 9.74 23.05 -28.98
N GLU A 211 10.87 23.73 -29.19
CA GLU A 211 11.05 24.68 -30.28
C GLU A 211 11.07 23.97 -31.65
N LEU A 212 11.79 22.87 -31.74
CA LEU A 212 11.83 22.04 -32.96
C LEU A 212 10.42 21.55 -33.33
N LEU A 213 9.72 20.94 -32.36
CA LEU A 213 8.35 20.45 -32.60
C LEU A 213 7.39 21.59 -32.97
N GLY A 214 7.49 22.75 -32.29
CA GLY A 214 6.67 23.91 -32.59
C GLY A 214 6.86 24.43 -34.01
N THR A 215 8.10 24.47 -34.46
CA THR A 215 8.46 24.89 -35.83
C THR A 215 7.97 23.87 -36.88
N GLU A 216 8.28 22.61 -36.68
CA GLU A 216 8.03 21.54 -37.66
C GLU A 216 6.53 21.15 -37.76
N LEU A 217 5.80 21.18 -36.63
CA LEU A 217 4.38 20.85 -36.62
C LEU A 217 3.48 22.06 -36.81
N ASN A 218 4.01 23.26 -36.74
CA ASN A 218 3.27 24.54 -36.79
C ASN A 218 2.10 24.56 -35.79
N ILE A 219 2.31 24.03 -34.58
CA ILE A 219 1.34 23.99 -33.48
C ILE A 219 2.07 24.45 -32.21
N PRO A 220 1.45 25.29 -31.35
CA PRO A 220 2.05 25.67 -30.06
C PRO A 220 2.32 24.45 -29.20
N ILE A 221 3.55 24.32 -28.70
CA ILE A 221 3.97 23.24 -27.80
C ILE A 221 3.92 23.71 -26.36
N VAL A 222 3.38 22.88 -25.47
CA VAL A 222 3.33 23.11 -24.03
C VAL A 222 3.94 21.90 -23.32
N ALA A 223 5.11 22.07 -22.70
CA ALA A 223 5.68 21.00 -21.89
C ALA A 223 4.82 20.76 -20.64
N MET A 224 4.40 19.54 -20.43
CA MET A 224 3.70 19.12 -19.22
C MET A 224 4.72 18.61 -18.21
N LYS A 225 5.15 19.49 -17.32
CA LYS A 225 6.17 19.22 -16.29
C LYS A 225 5.58 18.84 -14.93
N GLU A 226 4.32 19.18 -14.71
CA GLU A 226 3.61 18.96 -13.44
C GLU A 226 2.19 18.47 -13.69
N LEU A 227 1.64 17.74 -12.74
CA LEU A 227 0.26 17.27 -12.77
C LEU A 227 -0.62 18.18 -11.89
N ARG A 228 -1.72 18.67 -12.46
CA ARG A 228 -2.70 19.49 -11.74
C ARG A 228 -3.59 18.60 -10.88
N ASN A 229 -3.95 19.08 -9.70
CA ASN A 229 -4.89 18.43 -8.78
C ASN A 229 -4.46 17.03 -8.30
N ILE A 230 -3.17 16.71 -8.41
CA ILE A 230 -2.58 15.50 -7.84
C ILE A 230 -1.55 15.97 -6.82
N THR A 231 -1.78 15.64 -5.55
CA THR A 231 -0.87 15.98 -4.46
C THR A 231 -0.35 14.69 -3.83
N GLY A 232 0.92 14.70 -3.44
CA GLY A 232 1.52 13.61 -2.69
C GLY A 232 0.83 13.40 -1.34
N SER A 233 0.97 12.19 -0.78
CA SER A 233 0.48 11.89 0.57
C SER A 233 1.18 12.78 1.60
N LYS A 234 0.47 13.20 2.66
CA LYS A 234 1.05 13.90 3.81
C LYS A 234 2.19 13.14 4.51
N TYR A 235 2.31 11.85 4.24
CA TYR A 235 3.33 10.97 4.83
C TYR A 235 4.59 10.82 3.96
N TYR A 236 4.58 11.34 2.71
CA TYR A 236 5.70 11.28 1.79
C TYR A 236 5.86 12.64 1.12
N GLU A 237 6.93 13.34 1.44
CA GLU A 237 7.37 14.52 0.71
C GLU A 237 8.00 14.06 -0.62
N MET A 238 7.18 13.84 -1.64
CA MET A 238 7.71 13.71 -2.99
C MET A 238 7.82 15.10 -3.60
N PRO A 239 8.97 15.46 -4.19
CA PRO A 239 9.05 16.65 -5.04
C PRO A 239 8.00 16.56 -6.15
N GLU A 240 7.27 17.64 -6.40
CA GLU A 240 6.12 17.67 -7.34
C GLU A 240 6.50 17.20 -8.75
N ASN A 241 7.73 17.51 -9.20
CA ASN A 241 8.24 17.08 -10.50
C ASN A 241 8.48 15.56 -10.60
N HIS A 242 8.61 14.84 -9.48
CA HIS A 242 8.79 13.38 -9.50
C HIS A 242 7.49 12.62 -9.84
N LEU A 243 6.31 13.23 -9.71
CA LEU A 243 5.04 12.59 -10.08
C LEU A 243 4.98 12.26 -11.58
N MET A 244 5.64 13.04 -12.42
CA MET A 244 5.71 12.77 -13.88
C MET A 244 6.42 11.45 -14.20
N ASN A 245 7.36 10.99 -13.38
CA ASN A 245 8.04 9.71 -13.55
C ASN A 245 7.14 8.50 -13.25
N TYR A 246 6.00 8.73 -12.59
CA TYR A 246 5.03 7.70 -12.19
C TYR A 246 3.67 7.89 -12.87
N LEU A 247 3.63 8.64 -13.97
CA LEU A 247 2.40 8.97 -14.70
C LEU A 247 1.57 7.71 -15.02
N GLU A 248 2.22 6.68 -15.51
CA GLU A 248 1.61 5.41 -15.89
C GLU A 248 1.08 4.62 -14.69
N ASN A 249 1.85 4.61 -13.60
CA ASN A 249 1.45 3.96 -12.36
C ASN A 249 0.22 4.63 -11.73
N LEU A 250 0.20 5.97 -11.75
CA LEU A 250 -0.94 6.75 -11.26
C LEU A 250 -2.20 6.49 -12.10
N GLY A 251 -2.03 6.42 -13.42
CA GLY A 251 -3.15 6.20 -14.34
C GLY A 251 -3.74 4.79 -14.27
N ALA A 252 -2.90 3.78 -14.03
CA ALA A 252 -3.33 2.38 -13.91
C ALA A 252 -4.34 2.15 -12.76
N VAL A 253 -4.39 3.05 -11.76
CA VAL A 253 -5.32 2.96 -10.63
C VAL A 253 -6.70 3.56 -10.94
N LEU A 254 -6.81 4.43 -11.96
CA LEU A 254 -8.05 5.17 -12.23
C LEU A 254 -9.09 4.33 -12.98
N GLU A 255 -8.87 4.08 -14.26
CA GLU A 255 -9.81 3.33 -15.12
C GLU A 255 -9.04 2.32 -15.99
N PRO A 256 -8.50 1.22 -15.41
CA PRO A 256 -7.74 0.24 -16.17
C PRO A 256 -8.61 -0.52 -17.17
N ILE A 257 -8.07 -0.83 -18.34
CA ILE A 257 -8.72 -1.71 -19.32
C ILE A 257 -8.79 -3.15 -18.82
N ASN A 258 -8.04 -3.54 -17.91
CA ASN A 258 -7.94 -4.82 -17.22
C ASN A 258 -7.93 -6.08 -18.09
N PHE A 259 -6.74 -6.62 -18.31
CA PHE A 259 -6.50 -7.88 -19.00
C PHE A 259 -6.58 -9.12 -18.09
N VAL A 260 -6.83 -8.97 -16.80
CA VAL A 260 -6.98 -10.10 -15.89
C VAL A 260 -8.25 -10.88 -16.24
N SER A 261 -8.10 -12.17 -16.53
CA SER A 261 -9.23 -13.02 -16.90
C SER A 261 -10.18 -13.22 -15.70
N LYS A 262 -11.50 -13.26 -15.99
CA LYS A 262 -12.51 -13.56 -14.95
C LYS A 262 -12.24 -14.89 -14.25
N LYS A 263 -11.79 -15.90 -15.01
CA LYS A 263 -11.42 -17.21 -14.48
C LYS A 263 -10.29 -17.11 -13.44
N HIS A 264 -9.31 -16.25 -13.67
CA HIS A 264 -8.20 -16.05 -12.72
C HIS A 264 -8.70 -15.34 -11.46
N ILE A 265 -9.51 -14.28 -11.60
CA ILE A 265 -10.12 -13.57 -10.47
C ILE A 265 -10.98 -14.52 -9.62
N GLU A 266 -11.85 -15.31 -10.26
CA GLU A 266 -12.70 -16.28 -9.58
C GLU A 266 -11.90 -17.38 -8.88
N THR A 267 -10.79 -17.83 -9.48
CA THR A 267 -9.91 -18.85 -8.90
C THR A 267 -9.17 -18.29 -7.70
N ALA A 268 -8.67 -17.07 -7.77
CA ALA A 268 -8.01 -16.38 -6.66
C ALA A 268 -9.00 -16.14 -5.50
N GLN A 269 -10.22 -15.66 -5.79
CA GLN A 269 -11.26 -15.49 -4.79
C GLN A 269 -11.71 -16.81 -4.14
N LYS A 270 -11.78 -17.90 -4.91
CA LYS A 270 -12.09 -19.24 -4.38
C LYS A 270 -10.97 -19.78 -3.49
N LYS A 271 -9.70 -19.50 -3.79
CA LYS A 271 -8.56 -19.86 -2.93
C LYS A 271 -8.63 -19.10 -1.59
N GLU A 272 -8.82 -17.80 -1.62
CA GLU A 272 -8.97 -16.98 -0.39
C GLU A 272 -10.22 -17.38 0.42
N GLY A 273 -11.36 -17.56 -0.25
CA GLY A 273 -12.60 -17.96 0.40
C GLY A 273 -12.53 -19.33 1.07
N LYS A 274 -11.85 -20.30 0.47
CA LYS A 274 -11.63 -21.62 1.09
C LYS A 274 -10.75 -21.55 2.33
N HIS A 275 -9.65 -20.82 2.28
CA HIS A 275 -8.73 -20.71 3.41
C HIS A 275 -9.41 -20.02 4.60
N ASN A 276 -10.07 -18.89 4.36
CA ASN A 276 -10.79 -18.16 5.39
C ASN A 276 -11.99 -18.95 5.95
N SER A 277 -12.72 -19.68 5.11
CA SER A 277 -13.82 -20.54 5.55
C SER A 277 -13.36 -21.69 6.42
N VAL A 278 -12.25 -22.34 6.09
CA VAL A 278 -11.68 -23.44 6.90
C VAL A 278 -11.20 -22.93 8.25
N VAL A 279 -10.51 -21.77 8.28
CA VAL A 279 -10.05 -21.14 9.53
C VAL A 279 -11.25 -20.70 10.40
N LEU A 280 -12.28 -20.11 9.81
CA LEU A 280 -13.50 -19.74 10.54
C LEU A 280 -14.25 -20.95 11.08
N ILE A 281 -14.40 -22.02 10.28
CA ILE A 281 -15.05 -23.25 10.72
C ILE A 281 -14.26 -23.93 11.83
N ALA A 282 -12.92 -24.02 11.67
CA ALA A 282 -12.05 -24.59 12.71
C ALA A 282 -12.12 -23.77 14.01
N GLY A 283 -12.08 -22.44 13.90
CA GLY A 283 -12.27 -21.54 15.05
C GLY A 283 -13.63 -21.70 15.72
N ALA A 284 -14.70 -21.78 14.94
CA ALA A 284 -16.04 -22.01 15.45
C ALA A 284 -16.20 -23.36 16.16
N VAL A 285 -15.59 -24.43 15.61
CA VAL A 285 -15.57 -25.77 16.23
C VAL A 285 -14.82 -25.76 17.56
N ILE A 286 -13.65 -25.11 17.62
CA ILE A 286 -12.87 -24.98 18.85
C ILE A 286 -13.63 -24.19 19.91
N ILE A 287 -14.21 -23.05 19.54
CA ILE A 287 -15.03 -22.25 20.46
C ILE A 287 -16.25 -23.04 20.96
N SER A 288 -16.94 -23.76 20.05
CA SER A 288 -18.09 -24.60 20.43
C SER A 288 -17.67 -25.74 21.36
N ALA A 289 -16.53 -26.38 21.11
CA ALA A 289 -16.00 -27.43 21.98
C ALA A 289 -15.62 -26.89 23.37
N LEU A 290 -15.06 -25.68 23.45
CA LEU A 290 -14.75 -25.01 24.73
C LEU A 290 -16.03 -24.60 25.47
N LEU A 291 -17.03 -24.05 24.77
CA LEU A 291 -18.29 -23.62 25.35
C LEU A 291 -19.15 -24.77 25.89
N VAL A 292 -19.04 -25.96 25.30
CA VAL A 292 -19.78 -27.15 25.75
C VAL A 292 -18.94 -27.99 26.71
N GLY A 293 -17.66 -28.17 26.40
CA GLY A 293 -16.78 -29.03 27.16
C GLY A 293 -16.41 -28.50 28.54
N TYR A 294 -16.14 -27.16 28.62
CA TYR A 294 -15.77 -26.53 29.87
C TYR A 294 -16.92 -26.53 30.92
N PRO A 295 -18.17 -26.12 30.59
CA PRO A 295 -19.30 -26.25 31.51
C PRO A 295 -19.61 -27.69 31.88
N TYR A 296 -19.52 -28.63 30.94
CA TYR A 296 -19.76 -30.03 31.20
C TYR A 296 -18.72 -30.64 32.17
N TRP A 297 -17.44 -30.32 31.97
CA TRP A 297 -16.37 -30.75 32.86
C TRP A 297 -16.50 -30.13 34.26
N ASN A 298 -16.84 -28.82 34.31
CA ASN A 298 -17.07 -28.13 35.57
C ASN A 298 -18.33 -28.66 36.31
N TYR A 299 -19.39 -28.91 35.52
CA TYR A 299 -20.62 -29.53 36.06
C TYR A 299 -20.36 -30.94 36.62
N SER A 300 -19.57 -31.76 35.93
CA SER A 300 -19.21 -33.12 36.39
C SER A 300 -18.42 -33.04 37.71
N LYS A 301 -17.41 -32.17 37.80
CA LYS A 301 -16.63 -31.98 39.05
C LYS A 301 -17.51 -31.49 40.21
N VAL A 302 -18.35 -30.49 39.95
CA VAL A 302 -19.23 -29.98 40.98
C VAL A 302 -20.26 -31.02 41.44
N ARG A 303 -20.72 -31.86 40.52
CA ARG A 303 -21.65 -32.96 40.84
C ARG A 303 -20.98 -34.04 41.69
N ASP A 304 -19.79 -34.46 41.32
CA ASP A 304 -19.04 -35.49 42.09
C ASP A 304 -18.68 -34.95 43.49
N GLU A 305 -18.32 -33.69 43.61
CA GLU A 305 -18.03 -33.06 44.88
C GLU A 305 -19.30 -32.87 45.76
N ARG A 306 -20.43 -32.49 45.12
CA ARG A 306 -21.72 -32.46 45.79
C ARG A 306 -22.12 -33.82 46.37
N ASP A 307 -21.97 -34.88 45.56
CA ASP A 307 -22.39 -36.21 45.98
C ASP A 307 -21.48 -36.77 47.09
N ARG A 308 -20.18 -36.39 47.07
CA ARG A 308 -19.22 -36.71 48.17
C ARG A 308 -19.60 -35.97 49.46
N LEU A 309 -19.83 -34.62 49.32
CA LEU A 309 -20.21 -33.78 50.48
C LEU A 309 -21.56 -34.17 51.08
N ALA A 310 -22.52 -34.57 50.21
CA ALA A 310 -23.81 -35.07 50.72
C ALA A 310 -23.65 -36.34 51.55
N GLY A 311 -22.76 -37.23 51.17
CA GLY A 311 -22.42 -38.45 51.94
C GLY A 311 -21.70 -38.14 53.25
N GLU A 312 -20.84 -37.11 53.31
CA GLU A 312 -20.16 -36.64 54.52
C GLU A 312 -21.16 -35.93 55.48
N ILE A 313 -22.02 -35.09 54.98
CA ILE A 313 -23.09 -34.41 55.78
C ILE A 313 -24.05 -35.45 56.42
N ASP A 314 -24.39 -36.49 55.68
CA ASP A 314 -25.27 -37.56 56.21
C ASP A 314 -24.63 -38.36 57.36
N ARG A 315 -23.26 -38.34 57.45
CA ARG A 315 -22.49 -38.96 58.51
C ARG A 315 -22.33 -38.08 59.77
N ILE A 316 -22.54 -36.78 59.61
CA ILE A 316 -22.27 -35.78 60.68
C ILE A 316 -23.53 -34.96 61.00
N LYS A 317 -24.67 -35.59 61.02
CA LYS A 317 -25.96 -34.90 61.19
C LYS A 317 -26.11 -34.12 62.49
N ASP A 318 -25.32 -34.48 63.53
CA ASP A 318 -25.43 -33.86 64.83
C ASP A 318 -24.57 -32.57 64.97
N VAL A 319 -23.78 -32.19 63.90
CA VAL A 319 -22.86 -31.05 63.94
C VAL A 319 -23.22 -29.95 62.95
N GLU A 320 -24.33 -30.16 62.19
CA GLU A 320 -24.73 -29.33 61.05
C GLU A 320 -24.92 -27.84 61.39
N GLU A 321 -25.57 -27.57 62.52
CA GLU A 321 -25.87 -26.18 62.92
C GLU A 321 -24.58 -25.38 63.35
N THR A 322 -23.59 -26.06 63.88
CA THR A 322 -22.33 -25.42 64.31
C THR A 322 -21.37 -25.19 63.11
N VAL A 323 -21.39 -26.12 62.15
CA VAL A 323 -20.59 -26.06 60.91
C VAL A 323 -21.13 -24.95 59.97
N ASP A 324 -22.42 -24.81 59.85
CA ASP A 324 -23.07 -23.76 59.02
C ASP A 324 -22.78 -22.34 59.59
N ALA A 325 -22.81 -22.22 60.94
CA ALA A 325 -22.47 -20.95 61.57
C ALA A 325 -21.00 -20.58 61.35
N TYR A 326 -20.08 -21.54 61.38
CA TYR A 326 -18.66 -21.34 61.14
C TYR A 326 -18.39 -20.93 59.71
N TYR A 327 -18.94 -21.64 58.71
CA TYR A 327 -18.72 -21.31 57.29
C TYR A 327 -19.32 -19.96 56.90
N THR A 328 -20.51 -19.61 57.42
CA THR A 328 -21.15 -18.30 57.19
C THR A 328 -20.27 -17.16 57.71
N ALA A 329 -19.61 -17.34 58.85
CA ALA A 329 -18.70 -16.33 59.37
C ALA A 329 -17.39 -16.25 58.55
N LYS A 330 -16.86 -17.40 58.10
CA LYS A 330 -15.64 -17.47 57.27
C LYS A 330 -15.83 -16.83 55.91
N ASP A 331 -16.95 -17.11 55.21
CA ASP A 331 -17.23 -16.52 53.92
C ASP A 331 -17.37 -14.98 54.00
N LYS A 332 -18.04 -14.47 55.02
CA LYS A 332 -18.12 -13.01 55.26
C LYS A 332 -16.75 -12.35 55.48
N ALA A 333 -15.85 -13.02 56.19
CA ALA A 333 -14.49 -12.51 56.40
C ALA A 333 -13.67 -12.54 55.12
N THR A 334 -13.80 -13.61 54.28
CA THR A 334 -13.07 -13.74 53.02
C THR A 334 -13.55 -12.72 51.97
N ASP A 335 -14.85 -12.51 51.86
CA ASP A 335 -15.44 -11.51 50.97
C ASP A 335 -14.98 -10.08 51.32
N MET A 336 -14.85 -9.80 52.62
CA MET A 336 -14.38 -8.50 53.10
C MET A 336 -12.89 -8.26 52.80
N LEU A 337 -12.05 -9.31 52.91
CA LEU A 337 -10.62 -9.24 52.57
C LEU A 337 -10.41 -9.11 51.04
N GLN A 338 -11.20 -9.83 50.24
CA GLN A 338 -11.16 -9.69 48.74
C GLN A 338 -11.62 -8.30 48.31
N PHE A 339 -12.64 -7.75 48.97
CA PHE A 339 -13.09 -6.38 48.67
C PHE A 339 -12.03 -5.32 49.01
N ILE A 340 -11.30 -5.47 50.10
CA ILE A 340 -10.18 -4.59 50.48
C ILE A 340 -9.04 -4.73 49.47
N ALA A 341 -8.65 -5.94 49.08
CA ALA A 341 -7.58 -6.18 48.09
C ALA A 341 -7.93 -5.66 46.69
N ALA A 342 -9.20 -5.72 46.30
CA ALA A 342 -9.66 -5.24 44.98
C ALA A 342 -9.83 -3.71 44.90
N THR A 343 -9.88 -3.01 46.06
CA THR A 343 -10.07 -1.55 46.12
C THR A 343 -8.75 -0.76 46.28
N TYR A 344 -7.63 -1.44 46.47
CA TYR A 344 -6.30 -0.81 46.56
C TYR A 344 -5.75 -0.57 45.15
N SER A 345 -5.96 0.61 44.59
CA SER A 345 -5.33 0.99 43.33
C SER A 345 -4.03 1.76 43.64
N ASP A 346 -2.92 1.11 43.36
CA ASP A 346 -1.58 1.67 43.55
C ASP A 346 -1.17 2.58 42.37
N ASN A 347 -1.94 3.63 42.14
CA ASN A 347 -1.65 4.61 41.10
C ASN A 347 -0.38 5.45 41.40
N ASP A 348 -0.04 5.65 42.63
CA ASP A 348 1.13 6.43 43.03
C ASP A 348 2.43 5.70 42.73
N SER A 349 2.42 4.39 42.84
CA SER A 349 3.53 3.51 42.48
C SER A 349 3.89 3.56 41.01
N VAL A 350 2.88 3.56 40.16
CA VAL A 350 3.05 3.65 38.68
C VAL A 350 3.61 5.02 38.30
N LEU A 351 3.13 6.08 38.91
CA LEU A 351 3.60 7.44 38.65
C LEU A 351 5.06 7.63 39.10
N TYR A 352 5.41 7.10 40.26
CA TYR A 352 6.78 7.12 40.75
C TYR A 352 7.76 6.39 39.83
N MET A 353 7.40 5.20 39.37
CA MET A 353 8.16 4.44 38.40
C MET A 353 8.34 5.21 37.08
N TYR A 354 7.27 5.84 36.59
CA TYR A 354 7.31 6.63 35.36
C TYR A 354 8.30 7.79 35.44
N ASN A 355 8.27 8.56 36.55
CA ASN A 355 9.18 9.66 36.77
C ASN A 355 10.65 9.21 36.88
N LYS A 356 10.91 8.06 37.53
CA LYS A 356 12.25 7.48 37.61
C LYS A 356 12.78 7.01 36.27
N LEU A 357 11.92 6.45 35.43
CA LEU A 357 12.28 6.06 34.07
C LEU A 357 12.63 7.28 33.20
N GLU A 358 11.88 8.38 33.32
CA GLU A 358 12.14 9.64 32.60
C GLU A 358 13.49 10.27 33.02
N GLU A 359 13.89 10.18 34.25
CA GLU A 359 15.19 10.70 34.77
C GLU A 359 16.40 10.01 34.12
N VAL A 360 16.29 8.70 33.82
CA VAL A 360 17.42 7.89 33.32
C VAL A 360 17.41 7.69 31.81
N MET A 361 16.35 8.09 31.11
CA MET A 361 16.20 7.89 29.67
C MET A 361 17.01 8.94 28.90
N PRO A 362 18.00 8.53 28.07
CA PRO A 362 18.72 9.43 27.19
C PRO A 362 17.83 10.10 26.17
N SER A 363 18.15 11.35 25.81
CA SER A 363 17.40 12.13 24.79
C SER A 363 17.33 11.48 23.40
N ASP A 364 18.23 10.53 23.12
CA ASP A 364 18.37 9.83 21.85
C ASP A 364 17.54 8.53 21.78
N ILE A 365 16.76 8.26 22.84
CA ILE A 365 15.84 7.13 22.89
C ILE A 365 14.40 7.64 22.87
N SER A 366 13.58 7.03 22.03
CA SER A 366 12.15 7.30 21.96
C SER A 366 11.36 6.07 22.38
N LEU A 367 10.48 6.25 23.34
CA LEU A 367 9.62 5.20 23.90
C LEU A 367 8.40 5.01 22.99
N SER A 368 8.21 3.77 22.50
CA SER A 368 7.07 3.42 21.66
C SER A 368 5.90 2.86 22.46
N SER A 369 6.19 2.08 23.50
CA SER A 369 5.17 1.54 24.38
C SER A 369 5.74 1.24 25.77
N LEU A 370 4.91 1.39 26.79
CA LEU A 370 5.21 1.05 28.17
C LEU A 370 4.01 0.30 28.76
N SER A 371 4.26 -0.83 29.37
CA SER A 371 3.27 -1.64 30.07
C SER A 371 3.77 -1.98 31.47
N PHE A 372 2.94 -1.74 32.47
CA PHE A 372 3.18 -2.10 33.84
C PHE A 372 2.13 -3.10 34.31
N ASN A 373 2.56 -4.25 34.78
CA ASN A 373 1.66 -5.28 35.27
C ASN A 373 2.30 -6.00 36.46
N ASN A 374 1.70 -5.84 37.61
CA ASN A 374 2.08 -6.54 38.85
C ASN A 374 3.59 -6.49 39.17
N GLY A 375 4.16 -5.29 39.13
CA GLY A 375 5.60 -5.07 39.41
C GLY A 375 6.53 -5.39 38.24
N GLN A 376 6.03 -5.93 37.15
CA GLN A 376 6.79 -6.16 35.91
C GLN A 376 6.53 -5.03 34.91
N VAL A 377 7.61 -4.42 34.45
CA VAL A 377 7.59 -3.35 33.44
C VAL A 377 8.10 -3.92 32.13
N THR A 378 7.35 -3.71 31.07
CA THR A 378 7.78 -4.02 29.70
C THR A 378 7.72 -2.73 28.87
N LEU A 379 8.83 -2.35 28.26
CA LEU A 379 8.92 -1.20 27.38
C LEU A 379 9.48 -1.58 26.02
N SER A 380 9.00 -0.91 25.00
CA SER A 380 9.58 -0.96 23.67
C SER A 380 10.00 0.43 23.25
N ALA A 381 11.20 0.56 22.72
CA ALA A 381 11.79 1.84 22.39
C ALA A 381 12.68 1.75 21.15
N THR A 382 12.99 2.91 20.59
CA THR A 382 13.92 3.05 19.46
C THR A 382 15.04 4.00 19.85
N GLY A 383 16.26 3.67 19.47
CA GLY A 383 17.45 4.48 19.73
C GLY A 383 18.26 4.75 18.48
N SER A 384 19.09 5.78 18.52
CA SER A 384 19.95 6.20 17.39
C SER A 384 21.16 5.30 17.16
N SER A 385 21.54 4.46 18.11
CA SER A 385 22.68 3.55 18.00
C SER A 385 22.68 2.49 19.11
N LYS A 386 23.37 1.39 18.88
CA LYS A 386 23.62 0.34 19.90
C LYS A 386 24.29 0.85 21.17
N LEU A 387 25.12 1.89 21.04
CA LEU A 387 25.79 2.51 22.18
C LEU A 387 24.79 3.28 23.08
N CYS A 388 23.82 3.94 22.48
CA CYS A 388 22.77 4.63 23.23
C CYS A 388 21.86 3.64 23.97
N VAL A 389 21.53 2.50 23.37
CA VAL A 389 20.78 1.42 24.00
C VAL A 389 21.58 0.82 25.17
N ALA A 390 22.88 0.58 25.01
CA ALA A 390 23.75 0.06 26.06
C ALA A 390 23.88 1.03 27.24
N LYS A 391 23.99 2.32 26.97
CA LYS A 391 24.02 3.35 28.05
C LYS A 391 22.71 3.42 28.83
N PHE A 392 21.60 3.31 28.13
CA PHE A 392 20.30 3.30 28.79
C PHE A 392 20.13 2.08 29.71
N LEU A 393 20.58 0.91 29.27
CA LEU A 393 20.60 -0.29 30.12
C LEU A 393 21.47 -0.09 31.37
N GLU A 394 22.67 0.46 31.20
CA GLU A 394 23.58 0.72 32.32
C GLU A 394 22.99 1.71 33.35
N GLU A 395 22.31 2.76 32.87
CA GLU A 395 21.66 3.72 33.79
C GLU A 395 20.40 3.12 34.45
N LEU A 396 19.67 2.25 33.72
CA LEU A 396 18.50 1.57 34.29
C LEU A 396 18.89 0.55 35.36
N GLU A 397 20.00 -0.18 35.21
CA GLU A 397 20.52 -1.15 36.17
C GLU A 397 21.10 -0.48 37.44
N LYS A 398 21.42 0.81 37.39
CA LYS A 398 21.89 1.57 38.56
C LYS A 398 20.75 2.01 39.51
N LEU A 399 19.52 1.88 39.09
CA LEU A 399 18.38 2.21 39.94
C LEU A 399 18.17 1.12 41.00
N ASP A 400 18.17 1.51 42.29
CA ASP A 400 18.07 0.59 43.43
C ASP A 400 16.80 -0.26 43.45
N ASN A 401 15.75 0.19 42.77
CA ASN A 401 14.43 -0.45 42.73
C ASN A 401 14.18 -1.28 41.47
N VAL A 402 15.16 -1.43 40.56
CA VAL A 402 15.06 -2.17 39.31
C VAL A 402 15.82 -3.49 39.42
N TYR A 403 15.17 -4.58 39.04
CA TYR A 403 15.72 -5.92 39.10
C TYR A 403 15.38 -6.71 37.85
N ASP A 404 16.23 -7.70 37.54
CA ASP A 404 15.97 -8.66 36.45
C ASP A 404 15.76 -7.98 35.09
N VAL A 405 16.66 -7.05 34.72
CA VAL A 405 16.60 -6.34 33.44
C VAL A 405 16.97 -7.28 32.31
N GLN A 406 16.06 -7.48 31.41
CA GLN A 406 16.23 -8.35 30.24
C GLN A 406 15.94 -7.58 28.97
N ILE A 407 16.87 -7.63 28.01
CA ILE A 407 16.68 -7.08 26.68
C ILE A 407 16.30 -8.17 25.69
N SER A 408 15.28 -7.93 24.89
CA SER A 408 14.87 -8.83 23.85
C SER A 408 14.66 -8.07 22.54
N GLY A 409 15.08 -8.68 21.42
CA GLY A 409 14.73 -8.22 20.10
C GLY A 409 15.38 -6.90 19.69
N VAL A 410 16.72 -6.77 19.86
CA VAL A 410 17.42 -5.62 19.25
C VAL A 410 17.48 -5.83 17.73
N SER A 411 16.83 -4.95 16.97
CA SER A 411 16.81 -5.00 15.52
C SER A 411 17.22 -3.65 14.93
N GLU A 412 18.16 -3.70 14.02
CA GLU A 412 18.64 -2.56 13.25
C GLU A 412 17.76 -2.37 12.03
N SER A 413 17.22 -1.19 11.86
CA SER A 413 16.55 -0.78 10.62
C SER A 413 17.24 0.45 10.05
N LYS A 414 17.31 0.49 8.74
CA LYS A 414 17.91 1.60 8.00
C LYS A 414 16.85 2.17 7.08
N ASP A 415 16.57 3.46 7.20
CA ASP A 415 15.65 4.14 6.31
C ASP A 415 16.29 4.46 4.94
N GLU A 416 15.49 5.01 4.04
CA GLU A 416 15.93 5.35 2.69
C GLU A 416 16.96 6.50 2.66
N GLU A 417 17.10 7.26 3.72
CA GLU A 417 18.09 8.33 3.89
C GLU A 417 19.39 7.83 4.54
N GLY A 418 19.45 6.57 4.91
CA GLY A 418 20.62 5.93 5.48
C GLY A 418 20.75 6.08 6.99
N VAL A 419 19.76 6.62 7.67
CA VAL A 419 19.72 6.73 9.13
C VAL A 419 19.45 5.36 9.75
N ILE A 420 20.33 4.97 10.66
CA ILE A 420 20.19 3.70 11.36
C ILE A 420 19.38 3.94 12.64
N THR A 421 18.36 3.13 12.85
CA THR A 421 17.54 3.13 14.07
C THR A 421 17.54 1.73 14.66
N GLU A 422 17.83 1.64 15.95
CA GLU A 422 17.81 0.40 16.71
C GLU A 422 16.48 0.30 17.48
N SER A 423 15.67 -0.70 17.17
CA SER A 423 14.46 -1.01 17.92
C SER A 423 14.75 -2.11 18.92
N PHE A 424 14.32 -1.95 20.15
CA PHE A 424 14.55 -2.91 21.21
C PHE A 424 13.37 -2.99 22.18
N SER A 425 13.27 -4.09 22.90
CA SER A 425 12.30 -4.26 23.98
C SER A 425 13.02 -4.68 25.25
N LEU A 426 12.64 -4.04 26.36
CA LEU A 426 13.16 -4.31 27.68
C LEU A 426 12.06 -4.81 28.61
N THR A 427 12.39 -5.76 29.44
CA THR A 427 11.52 -6.20 30.53
C THR A 427 12.32 -6.19 31.81
N PHE A 428 11.77 -5.61 32.88
CA PHE A 428 12.40 -5.56 34.20
C PHE A 428 11.35 -5.57 35.31
N LYS A 429 11.76 -5.87 36.52
CA LYS A 429 10.92 -5.78 37.71
C LYS A 429 11.21 -4.48 38.45
N PHE A 430 10.17 -3.82 38.90
CA PHE A 430 10.25 -2.60 39.68
C PHE A 430 9.60 -2.80 41.06
N LEU A 431 10.36 -2.64 42.11
CA LEU A 431 9.89 -2.76 43.49
C LEU A 431 9.83 -1.37 44.14
N LEU A 432 8.69 -1.06 44.70
CA LEU A 432 8.52 0.10 45.54
C LEU A 432 8.91 -0.30 47.00
N VAL A 433 9.92 0.32 47.51
CA VAL A 433 10.22 0.27 48.92
C VAL A 433 9.57 1.48 49.54
N THR A 434 8.41 1.32 50.14
CA THR A 434 7.83 2.34 51.03
C THR A 434 8.41 2.13 52.40
N GLU A 435 9.27 3.04 52.86
CA GLU A 435 9.95 2.98 54.17
C GLU A 435 8.99 3.16 55.36
N GLU A 436 7.69 3.41 55.17
CA GLU A 436 6.76 3.74 56.28
C GLU A 436 5.72 2.64 56.62
N GLU A 437 5.57 1.57 55.82
CA GLU A 437 4.48 0.58 56.07
C GLU A 437 4.96 -0.83 56.51
N SER A 438 6.26 -1.05 56.69
CA SER A 438 6.76 -2.35 57.18
C SER A 438 6.34 -2.69 58.63
N GLY A 439 5.84 -1.74 59.38
CA GLY A 439 5.41 -1.96 60.78
C GLY A 439 3.98 -2.41 60.97
N GLU A 440 3.05 -2.09 60.04
CA GLU A 440 1.63 -2.44 60.20
C GLU A 440 1.29 -3.80 59.59
N PHE A 441 1.96 -4.22 58.54
CA PHE A 441 1.73 -5.53 57.90
C PHE A 441 2.29 -6.71 58.71
N GLU A 442 3.41 -6.54 59.38
CA GLU A 442 3.94 -7.59 60.29
C GLU A 442 3.04 -7.83 61.51
N SER A 443 2.30 -6.80 61.95
CA SER A 443 1.36 -6.95 63.08
C SER A 443 0.10 -7.73 62.70
N ILE A 444 -0.38 -7.55 61.47
CA ILE A 444 -1.57 -8.23 60.96
C ILE A 444 -1.27 -9.69 60.58
N GLU A 445 -0.10 -9.98 60.00
CA GLU A 445 0.34 -11.34 59.66
C GLU A 445 0.62 -12.20 60.91
N ASN A 446 1.06 -11.59 61.99
CA ASN A 446 1.28 -12.28 63.26
C ASN A 446 -0.04 -12.54 64.04
N GLU A 447 -1.02 -11.63 63.97
CA GLU A 447 -2.35 -11.88 64.55
C GLU A 447 -3.14 -12.97 63.83
N VAL A 448 -2.94 -13.13 62.49
CA VAL A 448 -3.57 -14.22 61.70
C VAL A 448 -2.89 -15.57 61.98
N LYS A 449 -1.58 -15.59 62.26
CA LYS A 449 -0.85 -16.85 62.59
C LYS A 449 -1.07 -17.34 64.04
N GLU A 450 -1.47 -16.48 64.96
CA GLU A 450 -1.87 -16.88 66.31
C GLU A 450 -3.33 -17.37 66.39
N ALA A 451 -4.13 -17.15 65.32
CA ALA A 451 -5.53 -17.57 65.23
C ALA A 451 -5.72 -18.92 64.46
N GLU A 452 -4.64 -19.55 63.92
CA GLU A 452 -4.61 -20.93 63.40
C GLU A 452 -4.16 -21.90 64.48
#